data_86f477b0297ad2f3822a12c251b71e35
#
_entry.id   86f477b0297ad2f3822a12c251b71e35
#
_cell.length_a   1.000
_cell.length_b   1.000
_cell.length_c   1.000
_cell.angle_alpha   90.00
_cell.angle_beta   90.00
_cell.angle_gamma   90.00
#
_symmetry.space_group_name_H-M   'P 1'
#
loop_
_entity.id
_entity.type
_entity.pdbx_description
1 polymer ?
#
loop_
_entity_poly.entity_id
_entity_poly.type
_entity_poly.pdbx_seq_one_letter_code
_entity_poly.pdbx_strand_id
1 'polypeptide(L)'
;MNEIHTILNQIVCENLETPFNVMSLAGAFMVERSKCRSDQVYNIDQLQHLLYDIFGAATETSVTSIMWVLLYLAHFKQVQNKVRKELWDVLQERDPRVDDLARLPYTEATLAEVARIRTVVPVGVPHHTSEDVRVENVTIPKNTVIMSLPWAIHMDPKVWKDPEEFCPGRFLNDEGKFCQSESFVPFQAGKIRVSKYHELKMVF
;
A
#
# COMPACT_ATOMS: atom_id res chain seq x y z
N MET A 1 -19.91 10.58 9.18
CA MET A 1 -20.16 10.31 7.75
C MET A 1 -20.50 11.58 6.96
N ASN A 2 -21.26 12.53 7.53
CA ASN A 2 -21.69 13.72 6.78
C ASN A 2 -20.56 14.72 6.38
N GLU A 3 -19.54 14.91 7.21
CA GLU A 3 -18.46 15.88 6.93
C GLU A 3 -17.55 15.46 5.77
N ILE A 4 -17.17 14.19 5.69
CA ILE A 4 -16.35 13.67 4.59
C ILE A 4 -17.10 13.76 3.27
N HIS A 5 -18.39 13.42 3.25
CA HIS A 5 -19.23 13.61 2.07
C HIS A 5 -19.29 15.06 1.63
N THR A 6 -19.38 15.99 2.57
CA THR A 6 -19.41 17.42 2.25
C THR A 6 -18.09 17.87 1.62
N ILE A 7 -16.96 17.47 2.17
CA ILE A 7 -15.63 17.81 1.63
C ILE A 7 -15.42 17.19 0.23
N LEU A 8 -15.78 15.93 0.04
CA LEU A 8 -15.63 15.26 -1.26
C LEU A 8 -16.56 15.89 -2.32
N ASN A 9 -17.79 16.27 -1.95
CA ASN A 9 -18.69 16.97 -2.83
C ASN A 9 -18.15 18.37 -3.21
N GLN A 10 -17.55 19.07 -2.26
CA GLN A 10 -16.91 20.36 -2.53
C GLN A 10 -15.75 20.18 -3.52
N ILE A 11 -14.88 19.19 -3.34
CA ILE A 11 -13.79 18.86 -4.28
C ILE A 11 -14.33 18.56 -5.68
N VAL A 12 -15.43 17.81 -5.79
CA VAL A 12 -16.06 17.52 -7.08
C VAL A 12 -16.60 18.80 -7.71
N CYS A 13 -17.32 19.64 -6.97
CA CYS A 13 -17.87 20.91 -7.47
C CYS A 13 -16.76 21.85 -7.94
N GLU A 14 -15.68 22.03 -7.16
CA GLU A 14 -14.54 22.88 -7.53
C GLU A 14 -13.85 22.39 -8.81
N ASN A 15 -13.76 21.07 -9.03
CA ASN A 15 -13.21 20.49 -10.27
C ASN A 15 -14.18 20.57 -11.46
N LEU A 16 -15.48 20.79 -11.24
CA LEU A 16 -16.44 21.03 -12.31
C LEU A 16 -16.39 22.47 -12.84
N GLU A 17 -16.02 23.42 -12.00
CA GLU A 17 -16.03 24.87 -12.32
C GLU A 17 -14.69 25.39 -12.87
N THR A 18 -13.59 24.67 -12.63
CA THR A 18 -12.24 25.06 -13.09
C THR A 18 -11.80 24.26 -14.31
N PRO A 19 -10.91 24.80 -15.17
CA PRO A 19 -10.27 24.01 -16.22
C PRO A 19 -9.59 22.80 -15.59
N PHE A 20 -9.96 21.59 -16.06
CA PHE A 20 -9.56 20.33 -15.44
C PHE A 20 -8.04 20.23 -15.22
N ASN A 21 -7.62 20.18 -13.97
CA ASN A 21 -6.26 19.80 -13.63
C ASN A 21 -6.09 18.29 -13.89
N VAL A 22 -5.59 17.95 -15.06
CA VAL A 22 -5.38 16.55 -15.51
C VAL A 22 -4.45 15.77 -14.57
N MET A 23 -3.70 16.49 -13.72
CA MET A 23 -2.81 15.87 -12.71
C MET A 23 -3.56 15.34 -11.48
N SER A 24 -4.84 15.63 -11.33
CA SER A 24 -5.69 15.07 -10.27
C SER A 24 -6.54 13.92 -10.79
N LEU A 25 -6.89 12.97 -9.89
CA LEU A 25 -7.79 11.85 -10.24
C LEU A 25 -9.14 12.35 -10.72
N ALA A 26 -9.72 13.35 -10.02
CA ALA A 26 -10.99 13.97 -10.42
C ALA A 26 -10.88 14.62 -11.80
N GLY A 27 -9.80 15.36 -12.08
CA GLY A 27 -9.55 15.96 -13.38
C GLY A 27 -9.38 14.91 -14.49
N ALA A 28 -8.61 13.87 -14.25
CA ALA A 28 -8.45 12.75 -15.20
C ALA A 28 -9.79 12.06 -15.50
N PHE A 29 -10.60 11.80 -14.47
CA PHE A 29 -11.95 11.24 -14.62
C PHE A 29 -12.85 12.13 -15.49
N MET A 30 -12.83 13.44 -15.25
CA MET A 30 -13.64 14.39 -16.02
C MET A 30 -13.19 14.50 -17.49
N VAL A 31 -11.89 14.38 -17.75
CA VAL A 31 -11.37 14.32 -19.14
C VAL A 31 -11.85 13.03 -19.82
N GLU A 32 -11.81 11.89 -19.17
CA GLU A 32 -12.33 10.63 -19.77
C GLU A 32 -13.85 10.71 -19.97
N ARG A 33 -14.59 11.29 -19.02
CA ARG A 33 -16.02 11.56 -19.15
C ARG A 33 -16.33 12.36 -20.40
N SER A 34 -15.56 13.41 -20.70
CA SER A 34 -15.78 14.26 -21.87
C SER A 34 -15.57 13.55 -23.21
N LYS A 35 -14.78 12.49 -23.22
CA LYS A 35 -14.52 11.63 -24.40
C LYS A 35 -15.59 10.56 -24.62
N CYS A 36 -16.24 10.13 -23.54
CA CYS A 36 -17.26 9.08 -23.58
C CYS A 36 -18.62 9.64 -23.99
N ARG A 37 -19.26 9.01 -25.02
CA ARG A 37 -20.62 9.38 -25.46
C ARG A 37 -21.75 8.86 -24.55
N SER A 38 -21.40 8.10 -23.48
CA SER A 38 -22.37 7.46 -22.59
C SER A 38 -22.07 7.85 -21.15
N ASP A 39 -23.03 8.48 -20.47
CA ASP A 39 -22.99 8.79 -19.04
C ASP A 39 -23.07 7.56 -18.12
N GLN A 40 -23.17 6.33 -18.68
CA GLN A 40 -23.36 5.12 -17.88
C GLN A 40 -22.11 4.70 -17.08
N VAL A 41 -20.91 4.97 -17.61
CA VAL A 41 -19.66 4.56 -16.98
C VAL A 41 -18.98 5.71 -16.21
N TYR A 42 -19.04 6.92 -16.75
CA TYR A 42 -18.40 8.10 -16.16
C TYR A 42 -19.44 9.15 -15.73
N ASN A 43 -20.22 8.84 -14.70
CA ASN A 43 -21.16 9.81 -14.11
C ASN A 43 -20.58 10.43 -12.82
N ILE A 44 -21.20 11.52 -12.34
CA ILE A 44 -20.72 12.23 -11.14
C ILE A 44 -20.85 11.40 -9.88
N ASP A 45 -21.94 10.62 -9.75
CA ASP A 45 -22.13 9.74 -8.59
C ASP A 45 -21.01 8.69 -8.51
N GLN A 46 -20.58 8.16 -9.67
CA GLN A 46 -19.46 7.24 -9.75
C GLN A 46 -18.14 7.90 -9.31
N LEU A 47 -17.90 9.14 -9.70
CA LEU A 47 -16.73 9.88 -9.23
C LEU A 47 -16.75 10.06 -7.72
N GLN A 48 -17.91 10.43 -7.15
CA GLN A 48 -18.05 10.59 -5.70
C GLN A 48 -17.77 9.28 -4.96
N HIS A 49 -18.34 8.15 -5.40
CA HIS A 49 -18.07 6.84 -4.81
C HIS A 49 -16.59 6.45 -4.93
N LEU A 50 -15.98 6.67 -6.10
CA LEU A 50 -14.56 6.39 -6.31
C LEU A 50 -13.67 7.19 -5.37
N LEU A 51 -13.93 8.48 -5.21
CA LEU A 51 -13.16 9.32 -4.28
C LEU A 51 -13.37 8.90 -2.83
N TYR A 52 -14.60 8.52 -2.45
CA TYR A 52 -14.91 8.02 -1.12
C TYR A 52 -14.16 6.72 -0.81
N ASP A 53 -14.19 5.76 -1.74
CA ASP A 53 -13.53 4.46 -1.58
C ASP A 53 -12.01 4.64 -1.45
N ILE A 54 -11.39 5.46 -2.31
CA ILE A 54 -9.95 5.73 -2.29
C ILE A 54 -9.56 6.44 -0.99
N PHE A 55 -10.30 7.47 -0.59
CA PHE A 55 -10.01 8.22 0.63
C PHE A 55 -10.13 7.33 1.88
N GLY A 56 -11.20 6.53 1.97
CA GLY A 56 -11.40 5.61 3.08
C GLY A 56 -10.32 4.55 3.17
N ALA A 57 -10.04 3.88 2.05
CA ALA A 57 -9.03 2.83 1.98
C ALA A 57 -7.61 3.36 2.29
N ALA A 58 -7.25 4.52 1.75
CA ALA A 58 -5.92 5.09 1.93
C ALA A 58 -5.69 5.63 3.35
N THR A 59 -6.69 6.29 3.95
CA THR A 59 -6.51 6.94 5.25
C THR A 59 -6.27 5.95 6.36
N GLU A 60 -7.13 4.94 6.52
CA GLU A 60 -7.04 3.99 7.62
C GLU A 60 -5.79 3.12 7.53
N THR A 61 -5.47 2.60 6.35
CA THR A 61 -4.29 1.74 6.17
C THR A 61 -2.99 2.51 6.37
N SER A 62 -2.91 3.75 5.87
CA SER A 62 -1.73 4.60 6.05
C SER A 62 -1.50 4.98 7.50
N VAL A 63 -2.54 5.45 8.19
CA VAL A 63 -2.44 5.82 9.62
C VAL A 63 -2.02 4.60 10.45
N THR A 64 -2.63 3.44 10.23
CA THR A 64 -2.28 2.21 10.95
C THR A 64 -0.83 1.82 10.71
N SER A 65 -0.35 1.90 9.46
CA SER A 65 1.05 1.60 9.11
C SER A 65 2.02 2.54 9.83
N ILE A 66 1.77 3.86 9.81
CA ILE A 66 2.59 4.87 10.49
C ILE A 66 2.61 4.60 12.00
N MET A 67 1.46 4.33 12.60
CA MET A 67 1.37 4.05 14.04
C MET A 67 2.21 2.83 14.43
N TRP A 68 2.19 1.75 13.66
CA TRP A 68 3.02 0.59 13.89
C TRP A 68 4.51 0.92 13.76
N VAL A 69 4.92 1.67 12.73
CA VAL A 69 6.31 2.09 12.55
C VAL A 69 6.79 2.91 13.76
N LEU A 70 6.00 3.90 14.18
CA LEU A 70 6.34 4.72 15.34
C LEU A 70 6.44 3.90 16.63
N LEU A 71 5.53 2.94 16.84
CA LEU A 71 5.55 2.06 17.99
C LEU A 71 6.81 1.17 18.02
N TYR A 72 7.15 0.56 16.87
CA TYR A 72 8.35 -0.28 16.77
C TYR A 72 9.64 0.54 16.94
N LEU A 73 9.73 1.70 16.33
CA LEU A 73 10.88 2.60 16.53
C LEU A 73 10.97 3.10 17.98
N ALA A 74 9.84 3.36 18.63
CA ALA A 74 9.84 3.74 20.04
C ALA A 74 10.30 2.61 20.96
N HIS A 75 9.97 1.36 20.65
CA HIS A 75 10.35 0.18 21.42
C HIS A 75 11.80 -0.26 21.15
N PHE A 76 12.19 -0.35 19.87
CA PHE A 76 13.51 -0.85 19.46
C PHE A 76 14.51 0.29 19.25
N LYS A 77 15.04 0.83 20.35
CA LYS A 77 15.96 2.00 20.34
C LYS A 77 17.20 1.83 19.46
N GLN A 78 17.73 0.62 19.34
CA GLN A 78 18.90 0.35 18.49
C GLN A 78 18.53 0.53 17.00
N VAL A 79 17.34 0.08 16.57
CA VAL A 79 16.83 0.28 15.21
C VAL A 79 16.57 1.76 14.96
N GLN A 80 15.90 2.43 15.91
CA GLN A 80 15.65 3.89 15.85
C GLN A 80 16.94 4.68 15.62
N ASN A 81 17.99 4.37 16.37
CA ASN A 81 19.27 5.07 16.25
C ASN A 81 19.95 4.83 14.90
N LYS A 82 19.85 3.61 14.33
CA LYS A 82 20.38 3.32 13.00
C LYS A 82 19.61 4.05 11.90
N VAL A 83 18.28 4.04 11.95
CA VAL A 83 17.42 4.79 11.04
C VAL A 83 17.73 6.29 11.12
N ARG A 84 17.79 6.85 12.33
CA ARG A 84 18.12 8.25 12.56
C ARG A 84 19.48 8.63 11.99
N LYS A 85 20.48 7.77 12.18
CA LYS A 85 21.83 8.00 11.64
C LYS A 85 21.80 7.99 10.11
N GLU A 86 21.19 6.99 9.49
CA GLU A 86 21.08 6.89 8.04
C GLU A 86 20.36 8.11 7.44
N LEU A 87 19.23 8.51 8.03
CA LEU A 87 18.52 9.73 7.62
C LEU A 87 19.39 10.97 7.73
N TRP A 88 20.13 11.13 8.84
CA TRP A 88 21.03 12.26 9.02
C TRP A 88 22.16 12.27 7.99
N ASP A 89 22.79 11.14 7.75
CA ASP A 89 23.92 11.01 6.81
C ASP A 89 23.50 11.34 5.36
N VAL A 90 22.25 11.06 4.98
CA VAL A 90 21.73 11.28 3.62
C VAL A 90 21.04 12.63 3.44
N LEU A 91 20.23 13.06 4.41
CA LEU A 91 19.37 14.24 4.28
C LEU A 91 20.02 15.48 4.88
N GLN A 92 20.81 15.33 5.96
CA GLN A 92 21.31 16.43 6.79
C GLN A 92 20.13 17.31 7.27
N GLU A 93 20.06 18.57 6.82
CA GLU A 93 19.04 19.53 7.24
C GLU A 93 17.95 19.77 6.16
N ARG A 94 18.03 19.09 5.02
CA ARG A 94 17.04 19.28 3.96
C ARG A 94 15.83 18.35 4.13
N ASP A 95 14.71 18.76 3.56
CA ASP A 95 13.51 17.94 3.51
C ASP A 95 13.72 16.66 2.69
N PRO A 96 13.12 15.52 3.11
CA PRO A 96 13.18 14.25 2.39
C PRO A 96 12.43 14.33 1.05
N ARG A 97 12.93 13.59 0.06
CA ARG A 97 12.28 13.39 -1.24
C ARG A 97 12.15 11.90 -1.52
N VAL A 98 11.18 11.53 -2.35
CA VAL A 98 10.96 10.13 -2.73
C VAL A 98 12.21 9.47 -3.31
N ASP A 99 13.00 10.22 -4.09
CA ASP A 99 14.26 9.74 -4.69
C ASP A 99 15.34 9.41 -3.65
N ASP A 100 15.21 9.89 -2.43
CA ASP A 100 16.18 9.59 -1.36
C ASP A 100 16.09 8.14 -0.87
N LEU A 101 14.94 7.48 -1.04
CA LEU A 101 14.74 6.09 -0.59
C LEU A 101 15.82 5.13 -1.11
N ALA A 102 16.27 5.30 -2.36
CA ALA A 102 17.35 4.50 -2.92
C ALA A 102 18.68 4.59 -2.12
N ARG A 103 18.83 5.63 -1.29
CA ARG A 103 19.99 5.89 -0.43
C ARG A 103 19.72 5.60 1.06
N LEU A 104 18.52 5.07 1.37
CA LEU A 104 18.05 4.80 2.72
C LEU A 104 17.68 3.31 2.89
N PRO A 105 18.59 2.37 2.55
CA PRO A 105 18.29 0.94 2.54
C PRO A 105 17.88 0.38 3.90
N TYR A 106 18.48 0.84 5.00
CA TYR A 106 18.14 0.37 6.34
C TYR A 106 16.77 0.90 6.79
N THR A 107 16.45 2.14 6.45
CA THR A 107 15.12 2.73 6.67
C THR A 107 14.07 1.96 5.89
N GLU A 108 14.32 1.71 4.60
CA GLU A 108 13.42 0.92 3.75
C GLU A 108 13.23 -0.52 4.30
N ALA A 109 14.31 -1.17 4.74
CA ALA A 109 14.28 -2.48 5.38
C ALA A 109 13.46 -2.47 6.69
N THR A 110 13.57 -1.39 7.46
CA THR A 110 12.80 -1.23 8.70
C THR A 110 11.30 -1.11 8.41
N LEU A 111 10.91 -0.32 7.43
CA LEU A 111 9.51 -0.18 7.01
C LEU A 111 8.95 -1.51 6.49
N ALA A 112 9.71 -2.22 5.66
CA ALA A 112 9.32 -3.52 5.13
C ALA A 112 9.14 -4.57 6.24
N GLU A 113 10.03 -4.61 7.23
CA GLU A 113 9.92 -5.55 8.36
C GLU A 113 8.72 -5.24 9.25
N VAL A 114 8.40 -3.96 9.50
CA VAL A 114 7.16 -3.59 10.21
C VAL A 114 5.94 -4.05 9.41
N ALA A 115 5.91 -3.81 8.10
CA ALA A 115 4.81 -4.22 7.24
C ALA A 115 4.65 -5.75 7.17
N ARG A 116 5.74 -6.51 7.27
CA ARG A 116 5.71 -7.98 7.37
C ARG A 116 5.11 -8.45 8.69
N ILE A 117 5.70 -8.02 9.81
CA ILE A 117 5.34 -8.52 11.14
C ILE A 117 3.99 -7.99 11.62
N ARG A 118 3.57 -6.82 11.11
CA ARG A 118 2.29 -6.17 11.38
C ARG A 118 1.55 -5.90 10.07
N THR A 119 1.24 -6.97 9.36
CA THR A 119 0.48 -6.92 8.12
C THR A 119 -0.86 -6.21 8.36
N VAL A 120 -1.01 -5.00 7.80
CA VAL A 120 -2.19 -4.15 8.05
C VAL A 120 -3.47 -4.77 7.48
N VAL A 121 -3.35 -5.49 6.35
CA VAL A 121 -4.44 -6.26 5.76
C VAL A 121 -4.10 -7.74 5.86
N PRO A 122 -4.31 -8.37 7.04
CA PRO A 122 -3.89 -9.75 7.31
C PRO A 122 -4.66 -10.79 6.49
N VAL A 123 -5.88 -10.46 6.11
CA VAL A 123 -6.75 -11.24 5.22
C VAL A 123 -6.99 -10.40 3.98
N GLY A 124 -6.68 -10.94 2.82
CA GLY A 124 -6.83 -10.24 1.55
C GLY A 124 -8.29 -10.04 1.14
N VAL A 125 -8.50 -9.18 0.16
CA VAL A 125 -9.83 -8.94 -0.41
C VAL A 125 -10.38 -10.24 -1.01
N PRO A 126 -11.67 -10.58 -0.81
CA PRO A 126 -12.28 -11.76 -1.40
C PRO A 126 -12.28 -11.70 -2.93
N HIS A 127 -11.91 -12.79 -3.56
CA HIS A 127 -11.96 -13.01 -5.00
C HIS A 127 -12.92 -14.16 -5.32
N HIS A 128 -13.45 -14.22 -6.53
CA HIS A 128 -14.25 -15.34 -7.01
C HIS A 128 -13.58 -15.98 -8.22
N THR A 129 -13.66 -17.30 -8.32
CA THR A 129 -13.25 -18.00 -9.52
C THR A 129 -14.26 -17.74 -10.64
N SER A 130 -13.78 -17.32 -11.82
CA SER A 130 -14.61 -17.11 -13.02
C SER A 130 -14.94 -18.41 -13.76
N GLU A 131 -14.17 -19.46 -13.50
CA GLU A 131 -14.29 -20.80 -14.10
C GLU A 131 -13.77 -21.84 -13.09
N ASP A 132 -13.91 -23.13 -13.39
CA ASP A 132 -13.28 -24.19 -12.60
C ASP A 132 -11.77 -24.08 -12.73
N VAL A 133 -11.06 -23.96 -11.60
CA VAL A 133 -9.60 -23.82 -11.55
C VAL A 133 -8.98 -25.03 -10.87
N ARG A 134 -7.96 -25.60 -11.48
CA ARG A 134 -7.18 -26.67 -10.87
C ARG A 134 -5.88 -26.11 -10.27
N VAL A 135 -5.72 -26.32 -8.98
CA VAL A 135 -4.48 -26.01 -8.25
C VAL A 135 -3.93 -27.31 -7.72
N GLU A 136 -2.77 -27.74 -8.27
CA GLU A 136 -2.18 -29.05 -7.98
C GLU A 136 -3.19 -30.19 -8.15
N ASN A 137 -3.60 -30.84 -7.06
CA ASN A 137 -4.53 -31.97 -7.03
C ASN A 137 -5.96 -31.57 -6.61
N VAL A 138 -6.22 -30.28 -6.43
CA VAL A 138 -7.52 -29.76 -5.99
C VAL A 138 -8.18 -29.02 -7.12
N THR A 139 -9.45 -29.35 -7.42
CA THR A 139 -10.30 -28.56 -8.32
C THR A 139 -11.16 -27.63 -7.51
N ILE A 140 -11.04 -26.33 -7.79
CA ILE A 140 -11.84 -25.28 -7.18
C ILE A 140 -12.96 -24.93 -8.16
N PRO A 141 -14.23 -25.17 -7.81
CA PRO A 141 -15.34 -24.87 -8.69
C PRO A 141 -15.47 -23.38 -9.02
N LYS A 142 -16.08 -23.08 -10.13
CA LYS A 142 -16.52 -21.73 -10.51
C LYS A 142 -17.36 -21.09 -9.39
N ASN A 143 -17.26 -19.76 -9.25
CA ASN A 143 -17.94 -18.96 -8.22
C ASN A 143 -17.54 -19.30 -6.75
N THR A 144 -16.42 -19.98 -6.54
CA THR A 144 -15.88 -20.19 -5.21
C THR A 144 -15.21 -18.91 -4.72
N VAL A 145 -15.53 -18.48 -3.51
CA VAL A 145 -14.84 -17.35 -2.85
C VAL A 145 -13.47 -17.81 -2.38
N ILE A 146 -12.45 -17.08 -2.79
CA ILE A 146 -11.05 -17.31 -2.39
C ILE A 146 -10.57 -16.08 -1.61
N MET A 147 -10.02 -16.32 -0.42
CA MET A 147 -9.39 -15.30 0.41
C MET A 147 -7.93 -15.67 0.65
N SER A 148 -7.03 -14.79 0.30
CA SER A 148 -5.62 -14.94 0.63
C SER A 148 -5.34 -14.56 2.09
N LEU A 149 -4.29 -15.13 2.67
CA LEU A 149 -3.85 -14.85 4.03
C LEU A 149 -2.39 -14.35 4.01
N PRO A 150 -2.14 -13.09 3.63
CA PRO A 150 -0.78 -12.53 3.61
C PRO A 150 -0.07 -12.67 4.97
N TRP A 151 -0.79 -12.50 6.06
CA TRP A 151 -0.26 -12.68 7.41
C TRP A 151 0.34 -14.08 7.61
N ALA A 152 -0.35 -15.14 7.15
CA ALA A 152 0.15 -16.51 7.31
C ALA A 152 1.46 -16.74 6.53
N ILE A 153 1.58 -16.13 5.33
CA ILE A 153 2.81 -16.18 4.53
C ILE A 153 3.94 -15.42 5.25
N HIS A 154 3.64 -14.25 5.80
CA HIS A 154 4.61 -13.41 6.49
C HIS A 154 5.08 -13.98 7.84
N MET A 155 4.33 -14.91 8.42
CA MET A 155 4.63 -15.55 9.70
C MET A 155 5.02 -17.04 9.57
N ASP A 156 5.17 -17.55 8.34
CA ASP A 156 5.56 -18.95 8.12
C ASP A 156 7.05 -19.16 8.47
N PRO A 157 7.37 -19.98 9.49
CA PRO A 157 8.77 -20.26 9.87
C PRO A 157 9.56 -21.03 8.81
N LYS A 158 8.88 -21.66 7.82
CA LYS A 158 9.55 -22.31 6.69
C LYS A 158 10.14 -21.29 5.71
N VAL A 159 9.59 -20.08 5.70
CA VAL A 159 9.98 -19.00 4.81
C VAL A 159 10.81 -17.94 5.54
N TRP A 160 10.40 -17.61 6.76
CA TRP A 160 11.01 -16.55 7.56
C TRP A 160 11.63 -17.16 8.83
N LYS A 161 12.94 -17.06 8.96
CA LYS A 161 13.62 -17.50 10.18
C LYS A 161 13.14 -16.63 11.35
N ASP A 162 12.70 -17.26 12.45
CA ASP A 162 12.21 -16.55 13.66
C ASP A 162 11.20 -15.44 13.30
N PRO A 163 10.03 -15.78 12.70
CA PRO A 163 9.14 -14.81 12.07
C PRO A 163 8.54 -13.79 13.04
N GLU A 164 8.49 -14.09 14.33
CA GLU A 164 8.00 -13.19 15.37
C GLU A 164 9.04 -12.15 15.81
N GLU A 165 10.30 -12.35 15.47
CA GLU A 165 11.36 -11.40 15.80
C GLU A 165 11.40 -10.24 14.80
N PHE A 166 11.50 -9.03 15.34
CA PHE A 166 11.67 -7.82 14.55
C PHE A 166 13.12 -7.65 14.13
N CYS A 167 13.43 -7.96 12.90
CA CYS A 167 14.78 -7.93 12.34
C CYS A 167 14.83 -7.26 10.95
N PRO A 168 15.01 -5.94 10.86
CA PRO A 168 15.13 -5.25 9.57
C PRO A 168 16.20 -5.82 8.63
N GLY A 169 17.25 -6.44 9.21
CA GLY A 169 18.32 -7.07 8.44
C GLY A 169 17.86 -8.16 7.46
N ARG A 170 16.64 -8.71 7.61
CA ARG A 170 16.07 -9.67 6.65
C ARG A 170 15.91 -9.11 5.24
N PHE A 171 15.74 -7.81 5.15
CA PHE A 171 15.55 -7.07 3.91
C PHE A 171 16.82 -6.38 3.41
N LEU A 172 17.98 -6.82 3.91
CA LEU A 172 19.27 -6.34 3.44
C LEU A 172 20.09 -7.51 2.89
N ASN A 173 20.75 -7.28 1.76
CA ASN A 173 21.74 -8.21 1.25
C ASN A 173 23.11 -8.02 1.94
N ASP A 174 24.10 -8.85 1.58
CA ASP A 174 25.45 -8.80 2.15
C ASP A 174 26.18 -7.45 1.90
N GLU A 175 25.75 -6.69 0.88
CA GLU A 175 26.26 -5.35 0.57
C GLU A 175 25.54 -4.24 1.37
N GLY A 176 24.57 -4.59 2.23
CA GLY A 176 23.74 -3.63 2.98
C GLY A 176 22.69 -2.91 2.14
N LYS A 177 22.39 -3.37 0.92
CA LYS A 177 21.35 -2.82 0.06
C LYS A 177 20.02 -3.48 0.34
N PHE A 178 18.95 -2.73 0.18
CA PHE A 178 17.60 -3.27 0.29
C PHE A 178 17.34 -4.37 -0.73
N CYS A 179 16.84 -5.52 -0.24
CA CYS A 179 16.49 -6.69 -1.03
C CYS A 179 15.15 -7.26 -0.57
N GLN A 180 14.16 -7.21 -1.45
CA GLN A 180 12.82 -7.72 -1.16
C GLN A 180 12.74 -9.22 -1.40
N SER A 181 12.25 -9.98 -0.42
CA SER A 181 11.89 -11.39 -0.59
C SER A 181 10.66 -11.54 -1.48
N GLU A 182 10.62 -12.59 -2.32
CA GLU A 182 9.42 -12.94 -3.11
C GLU A 182 8.22 -13.29 -2.23
N SER A 183 8.46 -13.74 -1.00
CA SER A 183 7.43 -14.04 -0.01
C SER A 183 6.93 -12.81 0.76
N PHE A 184 7.47 -11.64 0.49
CA PHE A 184 6.95 -10.39 1.04
C PHE A 184 5.82 -9.86 0.15
N VAL A 185 4.58 -10.13 0.55
CA VAL A 185 3.36 -9.89 -0.24
C VAL A 185 2.33 -9.02 0.49
N PRO A 186 2.69 -7.85 1.01
CA PRO A 186 1.79 -6.99 1.78
C PRO A 186 0.57 -6.51 0.97
N PHE A 187 0.68 -6.50 -0.37
CA PHE A 187 -0.36 -6.12 -1.33
C PHE A 187 -0.84 -7.28 -2.19
N GLN A 188 -0.63 -8.52 -1.72
CA GLN A 188 -0.90 -9.74 -2.47
C GLN A 188 0.00 -9.91 -3.71
N ALA A 189 -0.26 -10.95 -4.49
CA ALA A 189 0.47 -11.28 -5.70
C ALA A 189 -0.52 -11.63 -6.83
N GLY A 190 -0.09 -11.50 -8.09
CA GLY A 190 -0.90 -11.85 -9.26
C GLY A 190 -1.21 -10.67 -10.17
N LYS A 191 -2.14 -10.88 -11.10
CA LYS A 191 -2.57 -9.85 -12.07
C LYS A 191 -3.43 -8.77 -11.39
N ILE A 192 -4.27 -9.16 -10.44
CA ILE A 192 -5.07 -8.26 -9.61
C ILE A 192 -4.32 -8.14 -8.27
N ARG A 193 -3.63 -7.05 -8.09
CA ARG A 193 -2.93 -6.70 -6.84
C ARG A 193 -3.17 -5.24 -6.55
N VAL A 194 -3.26 -4.88 -5.28
CA VAL A 194 -3.19 -3.48 -4.88
C VAL A 194 -1.81 -2.97 -5.30
N SER A 195 -1.77 -1.79 -5.87
CA SER A 195 -0.61 -1.21 -6.55
C SER A 195 0.72 -1.48 -5.86
N LYS A 196 1.80 -1.48 -6.64
CA LYS A 196 3.13 -1.91 -6.18
C LYS A 196 3.56 -1.16 -4.92
N TYR A 197 4.33 -1.88 -4.07
CA TYR A 197 5.09 -1.38 -2.92
C TYR A 197 5.73 0.03 -3.08
N HIS A 198 5.97 0.48 -4.31
CA HIS A 198 6.40 1.84 -4.61
C HIS A 198 5.43 2.93 -4.11
N GLU A 199 4.16 2.64 -3.94
CA GLU A 199 3.18 3.62 -3.48
C GLU A 199 3.15 3.76 -1.95
N LEU A 200 3.45 2.70 -1.20
CA LEU A 200 3.73 2.82 0.25
C LEU A 200 4.92 3.75 0.52
N LYS A 201 5.90 3.78 -0.39
CA LYS A 201 7.06 4.66 -0.28
C LYS A 201 6.70 6.14 -0.37
N MET A 202 5.53 6.49 -0.90
CA MET A 202 5.06 7.87 -0.99
C MET A 202 4.31 8.35 0.26
N VAL A 203 3.99 7.43 1.19
CA VAL A 203 3.23 7.74 2.41
C VAL A 203 4.15 7.97 3.61
N PHE A 204 5.41 7.53 3.53
CA PHE A 204 6.46 7.71 4.52
C PHE A 204 7.58 8.62 3.99
#